data_8c2ba8907039a5bc808abb9b899877de
#
_entry.id   8c2ba8907039a5bc808abb9b899877de
#
_cell.length_a   1.000
_cell.length_b   1.000
_cell.length_c   1.000
_cell.angle_alpha   90.00
_cell.angle_beta   90.00
_cell.angle_gamma   90.00
#
_symmetry.space_group_name_H-M   'P 1'
#
loop_
_entity.id
_entity.type
_entity.pdbx_description
1 polymer ?
#
loop_
_entity_poly.entity_id
_entity_poly.type
_entity_poly.pdbx_seq_one_letter_code
_entity_poly.pdbx_strand_id
1 'polypeptide(L)' 'TSRRATISDVAREAAVSPSTASVVFSGKTPVSDATRQRVLDAAASL' A
#
# COMPACT_ATOMS: atom_id res chain seq x y z
N THR A 1 4.37 4.38 -15.08
CA THR A 1 4.85 5.71 -14.87
C THR A 1 6.31 5.71 -14.48
N SER A 2 7.00 6.72 -14.83
CA SER A 2 8.40 6.85 -14.53
C SER A 2 8.68 7.46 -13.17
N ARG A 3 7.64 7.95 -12.52
CA ARG A 3 7.83 8.60 -11.27
C ARG A 3 7.78 7.64 -10.12
N ARG A 4 8.53 7.96 -9.09
CA ARG A 4 8.47 7.21 -7.87
C ARG A 4 7.11 7.37 -7.23
N ALA A 5 6.45 6.28 -6.92
CA ALA A 5 5.16 6.32 -6.27
C ALA A 5 5.32 6.66 -4.80
N THR A 6 4.45 7.50 -4.28
CA THR A 6 4.44 7.81 -2.86
C THR A 6 3.47 6.86 -2.17
N ILE A 7 3.50 6.89 -0.82
CA ILE A 7 2.58 6.06 -0.06
C ILE A 7 1.12 6.44 -0.36
N SER A 8 0.88 7.72 -0.65
CA SER A 8 -0.46 8.16 -1.03
C SER A 8 -0.90 7.54 -2.33
N ASP A 9 0.00 7.43 -3.29
CA ASP A 9 -0.31 6.82 -4.57
C ASP A 9 -0.64 5.34 -4.40
N VAL A 10 0.17 4.65 -3.61
CA VAL A 10 -0.07 3.25 -3.34
C VAL A 10 -1.41 3.04 -2.65
N ALA A 11 -1.71 3.87 -1.66
CA ALA A 11 -2.96 3.77 -0.92
C ALA A 11 -4.15 3.97 -1.84
N ARG A 12 -4.05 4.94 -2.73
CA ARG A 12 -5.13 5.21 -3.68
C ARG A 12 -5.34 4.02 -4.60
N GLU A 13 -4.27 3.49 -5.12
CA GLU A 13 -4.35 2.35 -6.03
C GLU A 13 -4.91 1.13 -5.33
N ALA A 14 -4.55 0.95 -4.06
CA ALA A 14 -5.02 -0.19 -3.28
C ALA A 14 -6.41 0.03 -2.68
N ALA A 15 -6.94 1.24 -2.79
CA ALA A 15 -8.24 1.61 -2.23
C ALA A 15 -8.25 1.51 -0.70
N VAL A 16 -7.14 1.91 -0.09
CA VAL A 16 -7.03 1.95 1.38
C VAL A 16 -6.56 3.33 1.79
N SER A 17 -6.60 3.61 3.09
CA SER A 17 -6.11 4.88 3.57
C SER A 17 -4.58 4.89 3.55
N PRO A 18 -3.96 6.08 3.47
CA PRO A 18 -2.50 6.17 3.54
C PRO A 18 -1.93 5.58 4.81
N SER A 19 -2.66 5.70 5.93
CA SER A 19 -2.22 5.10 7.18
C SER A 19 -2.15 3.59 7.08
N THR A 20 -3.13 2.98 6.44
CA THR A 20 -3.15 1.53 6.25
C THR A 20 -1.98 1.09 5.38
N ALA A 21 -1.73 1.80 4.30
CA ALA A 21 -0.62 1.45 3.43
C ALA A 21 0.71 1.56 4.18
N SER A 22 0.86 2.60 5.00
CA SER A 22 2.06 2.78 5.78
C SER A 22 2.27 1.63 6.76
N VAL A 23 1.20 1.19 7.41
CA VAL A 23 1.26 0.09 8.35
C VAL A 23 1.72 -1.19 7.66
N VAL A 24 1.22 -1.44 6.46
CA VAL A 24 1.61 -2.63 5.70
C VAL A 24 3.11 -2.63 5.45
N PHE A 25 3.66 -1.49 5.06
CA PHE A 25 5.08 -1.43 4.76
C PHE A 25 5.94 -1.42 6.02
N SER A 26 5.46 -0.85 7.11
CA SER A 26 6.25 -0.82 8.34
C SER A 26 6.22 -2.16 9.08
N GLY A 27 5.14 -2.91 8.91
CA GLY A 27 5.00 -4.20 9.56
C GLY A 27 4.79 -4.12 11.05
N LYS A 28 4.49 -2.95 11.59
CA LYS A 28 4.36 -2.80 13.03
C LYS A 28 3.02 -3.26 13.56
N THR A 29 2.01 -3.19 12.74
CA THR A 29 0.67 -3.55 13.15
C THR A 29 0.16 -4.67 12.25
N PRO A 30 -0.43 -5.71 12.81
CA PRO A 30 -0.97 -6.78 11.97
C PRO A 30 -2.10 -6.27 11.09
N VAL A 31 -2.06 -6.65 9.83
CA VAL A 31 -3.16 -6.37 8.91
C VAL A 31 -3.56 -7.70 8.28
N SER A 32 -4.76 -7.75 7.74
CA SER A 32 -5.21 -8.98 7.09
C SER A 32 -4.34 -9.25 5.86
N ASP A 33 -4.22 -10.53 5.51
CA ASP A 33 -3.44 -10.89 4.33
C ASP A 33 -4.03 -10.27 3.08
N ALA A 34 -5.36 -10.19 3.02
CA ALA A 34 -6.01 -9.59 1.87
C ALA A 34 -5.62 -8.12 1.72
N THR A 35 -5.62 -7.38 2.83
CA THR A 35 -5.24 -5.98 2.80
C THR A 35 -3.78 -5.82 2.40
N ARG A 36 -2.92 -6.62 2.99
CA ARG A 36 -1.50 -6.55 2.69
C ARG A 36 -1.25 -6.84 1.22
N GLN A 37 -1.88 -7.89 0.70
CA GLN A 37 -1.69 -8.26 -0.69
C GLN A 37 -2.16 -7.15 -1.62
N ARG A 38 -3.27 -6.52 -1.27
CA ARG A 38 -3.80 -5.43 -2.07
C ARG A 38 -2.81 -4.28 -2.16
N VAL A 39 -2.22 -3.91 -1.03
CA VAL A 39 -1.24 -2.83 -1.00
C VAL A 39 0.02 -3.21 -1.77
N LEU A 40 0.50 -4.44 -1.60
CA LEU A 40 1.69 -4.89 -2.30
C LEU A 40 1.46 -4.95 -3.80
N ASP A 41 0.28 -5.40 -4.21
CA ASP A 41 -0.06 -5.42 -5.64
C ASP A 41 -0.12 -4.02 -6.21
N ALA A 42 -0.69 -3.09 -5.45
CA ALA A 42 -0.75 -1.69 -5.87
C ALA A 42 0.65 -1.12 -6.05
N ALA A 43 1.53 -1.38 -5.11
CA ALA A 43 2.90 -0.90 -5.19
C ALA A 43 3.62 -1.49 -6.41
N ALA A 44 3.38 -2.73 -6.71
CA ALA A 44 4.00 -3.37 -7.87
C ALA A 44 3.45 -2.82 -9.18
N SER A 45 2.21 -2.35 -9.16
CA SER A 45 1.55 -1.79 -10.33
C SER A 45 2.06 -0.40 -10.68
N LEU A 46 2.57 0.29 -9.71
CA LEU A 46 3.08 1.65 -9.90
C LEU A 46 4.58 1.62 -10.11
#